data_701e5800f90e7eedc16cfa1fa2fc69de
#
_entry.id   701e5800f90e7eedc16cfa1fa2fc69de
#
_cell.length_a   1.000
_cell.length_b   1.000
_cell.length_c   1.000
_cell.angle_alpha   90.00
_cell.angle_beta   90.00
_cell.angle_gamma   90.00
#
_symmetry.space_group_name_H-M   'P 1'
#
loop_
_entity.id
_entity.type
_entity.pdbx_description
1 polymer ?
#
loop_
_entity_poly.entity_id
_entity_poly.type
_entity_poly.pdbx_seq_one_letter_code
_entity_poly.pdbx_strand_id
1 'polypeptide(L)'
;MFSSEPAQAVVAAHGWNLLDISLLSSAYQLPRRTRGIMYVGDYDNSTCDWGVSDLALTAQVAAMAGDPKVAGYYFSDEPDPYACPSAPGQHRARSQLIHSLDPGKMTVMTMDSNSGQASLDQTPLWVGAADYVGLDPYPCRQNEPCNFGWIDAIIEAADRAGLSYWGVVQAFADSTWRWPTAREERHMLCQWATSRQSGYVVFAWAWAGQSLPNRPRLLRVLTRFNQGSAAKCRRHPH
;
A
#
# COMPACT_ATOMS: atom_id res chain seq x y z
N MET A 1 1.52 -5.76 3.39
CA MET A 1 2.66 -5.66 4.32
C MET A 1 3.82 -6.44 3.72
N PHE A 2 4.94 -5.77 3.52
CA PHE A 2 6.16 -6.39 3.00
C PHE A 2 6.84 -7.21 4.10
N SER A 3 7.04 -8.51 3.89
CA SER A 3 7.69 -9.38 4.86
C SER A 3 8.40 -10.57 4.19
N SER A 4 9.48 -11.05 4.81
CA SER A 4 10.12 -12.30 4.40
C SER A 4 9.23 -13.51 4.69
N GLU A 5 9.34 -14.57 3.90
CA GLU A 5 8.49 -15.77 3.98
C GLU A 5 8.28 -16.35 5.39
N PRO A 6 9.31 -16.49 6.26
CA PRO A 6 9.13 -17.04 7.61
C PRO A 6 8.22 -16.18 8.50
N ALA A 7 8.05 -14.90 8.17
CA ALA A 7 7.24 -13.96 8.96
C ALA A 7 5.76 -14.02 8.62
N GLN A 8 5.33 -14.60 7.50
CA GLN A 8 3.95 -14.52 6.99
C GLN A 8 2.91 -15.08 7.97
N ALA A 9 3.15 -16.24 8.56
CA ALA A 9 2.24 -16.81 9.56
C ALA A 9 2.15 -15.95 10.82
N VAL A 10 3.29 -15.37 11.25
CA VAL A 10 3.34 -14.44 12.39
C VAL A 10 2.60 -13.16 12.07
N VAL A 11 2.80 -12.58 10.89
CA VAL A 11 2.07 -11.38 10.43
C VAL A 11 0.57 -11.64 10.44
N ALA A 12 0.12 -12.73 9.82
CA ALA A 12 -1.29 -13.09 9.76
C ALA A 12 -1.92 -13.31 11.15
N ALA A 13 -1.17 -13.81 12.13
CA ALA A 13 -1.64 -13.98 13.51
C ALA A 13 -1.99 -12.64 14.19
N HIS A 14 -1.47 -11.53 13.68
CA HIS A 14 -1.82 -10.17 14.12
C HIS A 14 -3.03 -9.58 13.41
N GLY A 15 -3.75 -10.38 12.60
CA GLY A 15 -5.03 -10.01 11.99
C GLY A 15 -4.94 -9.38 10.61
N TRP A 16 -3.76 -9.38 9.95
CA TRP A 16 -3.67 -9.02 8.55
C TRP A 16 -4.25 -10.13 7.66
N ASN A 17 -5.08 -9.75 6.73
CA ASN A 17 -5.77 -10.65 5.79
C ASN A 17 -5.18 -10.64 4.37
N LEU A 18 -4.35 -9.65 4.06
CA LEU A 18 -3.59 -9.53 2.82
C LEU A 18 -2.11 -9.33 3.14
N LEU A 19 -1.24 -10.07 2.46
CA LEU A 19 0.20 -9.94 2.57
C LEU A 19 0.81 -9.75 1.18
N ASP A 20 1.84 -8.92 1.10
CA ASP A 20 2.69 -8.82 -0.07
C ASP A 20 3.52 -10.09 -0.22
N ILE A 21 3.54 -10.66 -1.41
CA ILE A 21 4.27 -11.88 -1.75
C ILE A 21 4.89 -11.76 -3.14
N SER A 22 6.10 -12.28 -3.29
CA SER A 22 6.84 -12.26 -4.55
C SER A 22 6.84 -13.60 -5.30
N LEU A 23 6.49 -14.70 -4.61
CA LEU A 23 6.49 -16.05 -5.17
C LEU A 23 5.15 -16.74 -4.93
N LEU A 24 4.64 -17.43 -5.95
CA LEU A 24 3.39 -18.20 -5.82
C LEU A 24 3.51 -19.32 -4.76
N SER A 25 4.69 -19.93 -4.60
CA SER A 25 4.94 -20.92 -3.54
C SER A 25 4.68 -20.34 -2.15
N SER A 26 4.97 -19.06 -1.93
CA SER A 26 4.69 -18.36 -0.69
C SER A 26 3.21 -18.16 -0.44
N ALA A 27 2.40 -18.00 -1.50
CA ALA A 27 0.94 -17.91 -1.39
C ALA A 27 0.34 -19.16 -0.75
N TYR A 28 0.87 -20.34 -1.07
CA TYR A 28 0.39 -21.61 -0.52
C TYR A 28 0.74 -21.81 0.96
N GLN A 29 1.72 -21.08 1.46
CA GLN A 29 2.10 -21.09 2.89
C GLN A 29 1.25 -20.14 3.74
N LEU A 30 0.47 -19.25 3.11
CA LEU A 30 -0.38 -18.31 3.83
C LEU A 30 -1.47 -19.03 4.63
N PRO A 31 -1.77 -18.58 5.85
CA PRO A 31 -2.86 -19.11 6.65
C PRO A 31 -4.20 -19.09 5.91
N ARG A 32 -5.12 -19.96 6.33
CA ARG A 32 -6.37 -20.27 5.59
C ARG A 32 -7.21 -19.04 5.19
N ARG A 33 -7.20 -17.98 6.00
CA ARG A 33 -7.98 -16.74 5.78
C ARG A 33 -7.16 -15.59 5.23
N THR A 34 -5.91 -15.84 4.85
CA THR A 34 -4.98 -14.84 4.34
C THR A 34 -4.75 -15.10 2.85
N ARG A 35 -4.71 -14.03 2.06
CA ARG A 35 -4.38 -14.07 0.63
C ARG A 35 -3.16 -13.19 0.36
N GLY A 36 -2.53 -13.42 -0.77
CA GLY A 36 -1.38 -12.65 -1.23
C GLY A 36 -1.79 -11.56 -2.22
N ILE A 37 -1.10 -10.43 -2.14
CA ILE A 37 -0.96 -9.47 -3.24
C ILE A 37 0.38 -9.78 -3.90
N MET A 38 0.35 -10.20 -5.17
CA MET A 38 1.55 -10.60 -5.89
C MET A 38 2.28 -9.39 -6.44
N TYR A 39 3.55 -9.21 -6.07
CA TYR A 39 4.41 -8.25 -6.73
C TYR A 39 4.82 -8.78 -8.12
N VAL A 40 4.51 -8.01 -9.17
CA VAL A 40 4.72 -8.43 -10.57
C VAL A 40 5.62 -7.47 -11.35
N GLY A 41 6.39 -6.66 -10.67
CA GLY A 41 7.33 -5.71 -11.25
C GLY A 41 7.07 -4.29 -10.81
N ASP A 42 7.84 -3.37 -11.36
CA ASP A 42 7.80 -1.97 -11.03
C ASP A 42 8.00 -1.10 -12.26
N TYR A 43 7.64 0.18 -12.13
CA TYR A 43 7.87 1.21 -13.13
C TYR A 43 9.22 1.92 -12.86
N ASP A 44 10.03 2.10 -13.88
CA ASP A 44 11.32 2.78 -13.75
C ASP A 44 11.17 4.24 -14.19
N ASN A 45 11.18 5.15 -13.22
CA ASN A 45 11.12 6.60 -13.45
C ASN A 45 12.32 7.15 -14.23
N SER A 46 13.44 6.43 -14.31
CA SER A 46 14.63 6.88 -15.05
C SER A 46 14.52 6.62 -16.56
N THR A 47 13.78 5.61 -16.94
CA THR A 47 13.54 5.21 -18.33
C THR A 47 12.13 5.51 -18.81
N CYS A 48 11.21 5.85 -17.90
CA CYS A 48 9.79 6.00 -18.17
C CYS A 48 9.15 4.75 -18.78
N ASP A 49 9.58 3.59 -18.31
CA ASP A 49 9.15 2.29 -18.81
C ASP A 49 9.10 1.25 -17.69
N TRP A 50 8.61 0.09 -18.02
CA TRP A 50 8.45 -1.02 -17.08
C TRP A 50 9.75 -1.81 -16.90
N GLY A 51 10.16 -2.08 -15.67
CA GLY A 51 11.26 -2.99 -15.35
C GLY A 51 10.98 -4.44 -15.77
N VAL A 52 9.69 -4.80 -15.95
CA VAL A 52 9.24 -6.11 -16.43
C VAL A 52 8.42 -5.90 -17.70
N SER A 53 8.83 -6.52 -18.82
CA SER A 53 8.09 -6.41 -20.09
C SER A 53 6.67 -7.00 -20.02
N ASP A 54 5.77 -6.58 -20.91
CA ASP A 54 4.40 -7.13 -20.99
C ASP A 54 4.39 -8.63 -21.24
N LEU A 55 5.35 -9.15 -22.00
CA LEU A 55 5.49 -10.59 -22.22
C LEU A 55 5.81 -11.34 -20.93
N ALA A 56 6.76 -10.84 -20.15
CA ALA A 56 7.14 -11.45 -18.87
C ALA A 56 6.02 -11.32 -17.84
N LEU A 57 5.34 -10.17 -17.77
CA LEU A 57 4.15 -9.97 -16.94
C LEU A 57 3.04 -10.95 -17.30
N THR A 58 2.75 -11.10 -18.61
CA THR A 58 1.74 -12.03 -19.09
C THR A 58 2.01 -13.46 -18.62
N ALA A 59 3.27 -13.90 -18.73
CA ALA A 59 3.66 -15.23 -18.24
C ALA A 59 3.51 -15.37 -16.73
N GLN A 60 3.87 -14.35 -15.95
CA GLN A 60 3.73 -14.34 -14.49
C GLN A 60 2.26 -14.40 -14.07
N VAL A 61 1.42 -13.51 -14.62
CA VAL A 61 0.00 -13.45 -14.27
C VAL A 61 -0.71 -14.72 -14.69
N ALA A 62 -0.46 -15.24 -15.91
CA ALA A 62 -1.08 -16.48 -16.41
C ALA A 62 -0.73 -17.69 -15.52
N ALA A 63 0.47 -17.74 -14.96
CA ALA A 63 0.88 -18.81 -14.03
C ALA A 63 0.11 -18.78 -12.70
N MET A 64 -0.52 -17.67 -12.36
CA MET A 64 -1.24 -17.45 -11.09
C MET A 64 -2.74 -17.25 -11.27
N ALA A 65 -3.19 -17.15 -12.52
CA ALA A 65 -4.57 -16.81 -12.85
C ALA A 65 -5.57 -17.81 -12.25
N GLY A 66 -6.62 -17.27 -11.64
CA GLY A 66 -7.65 -18.06 -10.97
C GLY A 66 -7.28 -18.64 -9.62
N ASP A 67 -6.04 -18.49 -9.14
CA ASP A 67 -5.64 -19.05 -7.84
C ASP A 67 -6.37 -18.32 -6.69
N PRO A 68 -7.09 -19.04 -5.80
CA PRO A 68 -7.86 -18.44 -4.71
C PRO A 68 -6.97 -17.81 -3.63
N LYS A 69 -5.68 -18.15 -3.56
CA LYS A 69 -4.72 -17.55 -2.63
C LYS A 69 -4.19 -16.20 -3.12
N VAL A 70 -4.30 -15.90 -4.39
CA VAL A 70 -3.97 -14.60 -4.98
C VAL A 70 -5.19 -13.69 -4.88
N ALA A 71 -5.06 -12.57 -4.20
CA ALA A 71 -6.09 -11.53 -4.09
C ALA A 71 -5.99 -10.53 -5.25
N GLY A 72 -4.78 -10.26 -5.70
CA GLY A 72 -4.50 -9.30 -6.76
C GLY A 72 -2.99 -9.12 -6.99
N TYR A 73 -2.68 -8.09 -7.73
CA TYR A 73 -1.34 -7.81 -8.24
C TYR A 73 -0.89 -6.40 -7.86
N TYR A 74 0.27 -6.30 -7.22
CA TYR A 74 0.97 -5.03 -6.98
C TYR A 74 2.00 -4.85 -8.10
N PHE A 75 1.90 -3.76 -8.85
CA PHE A 75 2.65 -3.64 -10.10
C PHE A 75 3.42 -2.34 -10.26
N SER A 76 3.35 -1.41 -9.29
CA SER A 76 4.17 -0.19 -9.32
C SER A 76 4.23 0.49 -7.95
N ASP A 77 5.42 1.01 -7.64
CA ASP A 77 5.70 1.80 -6.45
C ASP A 77 6.20 3.20 -6.84
N GLU A 78 5.52 4.22 -6.37
CA GLU A 78 5.85 5.65 -6.52
C GLU A 78 6.28 6.08 -7.95
N PRO A 79 5.49 5.80 -9.02
CA PRO A 79 5.79 6.33 -10.34
C PRO A 79 5.66 7.87 -10.34
N ASP A 80 6.60 8.54 -11.03
CA ASP A 80 6.66 10.00 -11.10
C ASP A 80 6.02 10.51 -12.41
N PRO A 81 4.81 11.10 -12.37
CA PRO A 81 4.14 11.58 -13.58
C PRO A 81 4.71 12.90 -14.09
N TYR A 82 5.57 13.58 -13.32
CA TYR A 82 6.25 14.80 -13.76
C TYR A 82 7.53 14.48 -14.53
N ALA A 83 8.31 13.51 -14.06
CA ALA A 83 9.43 12.98 -14.82
C ALA A 83 8.95 12.18 -16.04
N CYS A 84 7.86 11.43 -15.90
CA CYS A 84 7.30 10.53 -16.90
C CYS A 84 5.81 10.84 -17.18
N PRO A 85 5.49 11.85 -18.03
CA PRO A 85 4.10 12.26 -18.27
C PRO A 85 3.20 11.19 -18.88
N SER A 86 3.77 10.16 -19.51
CA SER A 86 3.03 8.99 -20.03
C SER A 86 2.66 7.96 -18.96
N ALA A 87 3.29 8.00 -17.78
CA ALA A 87 3.12 6.99 -16.73
C ALA A 87 1.65 6.71 -16.36
N PRO A 88 0.76 7.71 -16.15
CA PRO A 88 -0.64 7.42 -15.83
C PRO A 88 -1.37 6.64 -16.91
N GLY A 89 -1.06 6.90 -18.19
CA GLY A 89 -1.61 6.16 -19.34
C GLY A 89 -1.08 4.72 -19.41
N GLN A 90 0.21 4.55 -19.21
CA GLN A 90 0.87 3.24 -19.18
C GLN A 90 0.34 2.38 -18.02
N HIS A 91 0.09 2.96 -16.84
CA HIS A 91 -0.49 2.25 -15.70
C HIS A 91 -1.92 1.76 -15.98
N ARG A 92 -2.77 2.60 -16.60
CA ARG A 92 -4.10 2.16 -17.05
C ARG A 92 -4.02 0.98 -18.01
N ALA A 93 -3.13 1.03 -19.00
CA ALA A 93 -2.94 -0.06 -19.96
C ALA A 93 -2.44 -1.34 -19.27
N ARG A 94 -1.49 -1.21 -18.33
CA ARG A 94 -0.94 -2.34 -17.56
C ARG A 94 -2.00 -3.01 -16.67
N SER A 95 -2.80 -2.22 -15.98
CA SER A 95 -3.94 -2.71 -15.18
C SER A 95 -4.95 -3.47 -16.06
N GLN A 96 -5.29 -2.92 -17.22
CA GLN A 96 -6.18 -3.57 -18.18
C GLN A 96 -5.60 -4.89 -18.71
N LEU A 97 -4.30 -4.96 -18.99
CA LEU A 97 -3.62 -6.18 -19.38
C LEU A 97 -3.75 -7.25 -18.28
N ILE A 98 -3.48 -6.89 -17.03
CA ILE A 98 -3.64 -7.80 -15.88
C ILE A 98 -5.08 -8.32 -15.80
N HIS A 99 -6.08 -7.44 -15.89
CA HIS A 99 -7.50 -7.84 -15.88
C HIS A 99 -7.89 -8.75 -17.05
N SER A 100 -7.28 -8.57 -18.22
CA SER A 100 -7.53 -9.46 -19.37
C SER A 100 -7.01 -10.89 -19.14
N LEU A 101 -5.98 -11.04 -18.31
CA LEU A 101 -5.31 -12.31 -18.00
C LEU A 101 -5.93 -13.02 -16.78
N ASP A 102 -6.34 -12.26 -15.77
CA ASP A 102 -6.95 -12.79 -14.54
C ASP A 102 -8.13 -11.91 -14.08
N PRO A 103 -9.29 -12.06 -14.73
CA PRO A 103 -10.46 -11.27 -14.41
C PRO A 103 -10.93 -11.46 -12.97
N GLY A 104 -11.27 -10.35 -12.29
CA GLY A 104 -11.77 -10.36 -10.91
C GLY A 104 -10.69 -10.34 -9.84
N LYS A 105 -9.41 -10.24 -10.23
CA LYS A 105 -8.32 -9.91 -9.29
C LYS A 105 -8.05 -8.42 -9.31
N MET A 106 -7.77 -7.85 -8.13
CA MET A 106 -7.48 -6.43 -8.03
C MET A 106 -6.09 -6.08 -8.54
N THR A 107 -5.95 -4.89 -9.08
CA THR A 107 -4.66 -4.25 -9.39
C THR A 107 -4.39 -3.17 -8.37
N VAL A 108 -3.16 -3.08 -7.88
CA VAL A 108 -2.72 -2.14 -6.85
C VAL A 108 -1.41 -1.50 -7.25
N MET A 109 -1.29 -0.21 -7.02
CA MET A 109 -0.05 0.57 -7.09
C MET A 109 0.03 1.51 -5.90
N THR A 110 1.20 2.09 -5.61
CA THR A 110 1.35 3.18 -4.65
C THR A 110 1.81 4.44 -5.39
N MET A 111 1.26 5.60 -5.05
CA MET A 111 1.76 6.89 -5.53
C MET A 111 2.55 7.59 -4.43
N ASP A 112 3.60 8.32 -4.78
CA ASP A 112 4.31 9.18 -3.83
C ASP A 112 3.36 10.21 -3.24
N SER A 113 3.23 10.17 -1.92
CA SER A 113 2.41 11.11 -1.16
C SER A 113 3.26 11.96 -0.20
N ASN A 114 4.57 12.10 -0.45
CA ASN A 114 5.52 12.76 0.44
C ASN A 114 6.18 14.02 -0.16
N SER A 115 5.87 14.34 -1.43
CA SER A 115 6.46 15.43 -2.19
C SER A 115 5.68 16.77 -2.11
N GLY A 116 4.91 16.97 -1.04
CA GLY A 116 4.20 18.23 -0.80
C GLY A 116 3.12 18.51 -1.85
N GLN A 117 3.07 19.75 -2.38
CA GLN A 117 2.05 20.14 -3.35
C GLN A 117 2.03 19.25 -4.59
N ALA A 118 3.19 18.75 -5.05
CA ALA A 118 3.27 17.83 -6.18
C ALA A 118 2.47 16.54 -5.95
N SER A 119 2.47 16.00 -4.73
CA SER A 119 1.64 14.83 -4.39
C SER A 119 0.14 15.12 -4.48
N LEU A 120 -0.30 16.31 -4.09
CA LEU A 120 -1.72 16.73 -4.23
C LEU A 120 -2.10 16.89 -5.70
N ASP A 121 -1.25 17.55 -6.49
CA ASP A 121 -1.51 17.87 -7.88
C ASP A 121 -1.49 16.61 -8.78
N GLN A 122 -0.68 15.59 -8.44
CA GLN A 122 -0.65 14.35 -9.20
C GLN A 122 -1.83 13.40 -8.90
N THR A 123 -2.48 13.53 -7.74
CA THR A 123 -3.54 12.60 -7.30
C THR A 123 -4.61 12.34 -8.38
N PRO A 124 -5.18 13.35 -9.08
CA PRO A 124 -6.19 13.10 -10.10
C PRO A 124 -5.65 12.39 -11.35
N LEU A 125 -4.34 12.40 -11.61
CA LEU A 125 -3.75 11.74 -12.77
C LEU A 125 -3.85 10.21 -12.68
N TRP A 126 -3.92 9.67 -11.47
CA TRP A 126 -3.94 8.24 -11.18
C TRP A 126 -5.33 7.62 -11.18
N VAL A 127 -6.38 8.39 -11.43
CA VAL A 127 -7.74 7.84 -11.54
C VAL A 127 -7.82 6.81 -12.65
N GLY A 128 -8.22 5.58 -12.30
CA GLY A 128 -8.32 4.43 -13.19
C GLY A 128 -6.97 3.79 -13.56
N ALA A 129 -5.85 4.22 -12.97
CA ALA A 129 -4.53 3.62 -13.21
C ALA A 129 -4.40 2.22 -12.57
N ALA A 130 -5.12 1.98 -11.49
CA ALA A 130 -5.29 0.71 -10.81
C ALA A 130 -6.69 0.65 -10.18
N ASP A 131 -7.12 -0.51 -9.69
CA ASP A 131 -8.35 -0.59 -8.89
C ASP A 131 -8.20 0.13 -7.56
N TYR A 132 -7.01 0.05 -6.97
CA TYR A 132 -6.66 0.77 -5.73
C TYR A 132 -5.29 1.40 -5.84
N VAL A 133 -5.21 2.67 -5.45
CA VAL A 133 -3.94 3.41 -5.33
C VAL A 133 -3.59 3.53 -3.85
N GLY A 134 -2.45 3.02 -3.45
CA GLY A 134 -1.88 3.26 -2.13
C GLY A 134 -1.49 4.73 -1.99
N LEU A 135 -1.93 5.36 -0.91
CA LEU A 135 -1.54 6.72 -0.52
C LEU A 135 -0.66 6.61 0.71
N ASP A 136 0.58 7.03 0.63
CA ASP A 136 1.61 6.83 1.64
C ASP A 136 2.15 8.12 2.31
N PRO A 137 1.28 9.02 2.76
CA PRO A 137 1.68 10.26 3.42
C PRO A 137 2.28 9.96 4.79
N TYR A 138 3.59 9.70 4.85
CA TYR A 138 4.27 9.40 6.10
C TYR A 138 4.44 10.66 6.96
N PRO A 139 3.69 10.82 8.06
CA PRO A 139 3.64 12.09 8.79
C PRO A 139 4.80 12.30 9.76
N CYS A 140 5.51 11.22 10.19
CA CYS A 140 6.44 11.28 11.31
C CYS A 140 7.90 11.35 10.83
N ARG A 141 8.38 12.56 10.51
CA ARG A 141 9.78 12.81 10.13
C ARG A 141 10.71 12.84 11.35
N GLN A 142 12.01 12.62 11.09
CA GLN A 142 13.05 12.76 12.13
C GLN A 142 13.04 14.18 12.71
N ASN A 143 13.20 14.27 14.04
CA ASN A 143 13.30 15.52 14.78
C ASN A 143 12.11 16.49 14.67
N GLU A 144 10.94 16.00 14.16
CA GLU A 144 9.74 16.80 13.99
C GLU A 144 8.53 16.15 14.65
N PRO A 145 7.51 16.91 15.07
CA PRO A 145 6.19 16.37 15.36
C PRO A 145 5.59 15.72 14.10
N CYS A 146 4.76 14.69 14.27
CA CYS A 146 4.05 14.12 13.11
C CYS A 146 3.06 15.13 12.53
N ASN A 147 3.12 15.33 11.23
CA ASN A 147 2.21 16.20 10.49
C ASN A 147 0.96 15.42 10.04
N PHE A 148 0.01 15.22 10.93
CA PHE A 148 -1.24 14.50 10.62
C PHE A 148 -2.14 15.25 9.63
N GLY A 149 -2.06 16.60 9.59
CA GLY A 149 -2.80 17.39 8.60
C GLY A 149 -2.40 17.06 7.16
N TRP A 150 -1.23 16.47 6.96
CA TRP A 150 -0.79 16.02 5.65
C TRP A 150 -1.58 14.76 5.17
N ILE A 151 -1.91 13.86 6.09
CA ILE A 151 -2.80 12.71 5.79
C ILE A 151 -4.19 13.22 5.36
N ASP A 152 -4.74 14.19 6.10
CA ASP A 152 -6.05 14.76 5.77
C ASP A 152 -6.05 15.44 4.40
N ALA A 153 -4.97 16.17 4.06
CA ALA A 153 -4.84 16.84 2.76
C ALA A 153 -4.80 15.83 1.58
N ILE A 154 -4.06 14.74 1.73
CA ILE A 154 -4.00 13.68 0.71
C ILE A 154 -5.35 12.94 0.58
N ILE A 155 -6.01 12.63 1.71
CA ILE A 155 -7.35 12.04 1.71
C ILE A 155 -8.33 12.95 0.96
N GLU A 156 -8.32 14.25 1.26
CA GLU A 156 -9.20 15.22 0.61
C GLU A 156 -8.92 15.32 -0.90
N ALA A 157 -7.65 15.31 -1.33
CA ALA A 157 -7.29 15.32 -2.75
C ALA A 157 -7.81 14.05 -3.46
N ALA A 158 -7.65 12.87 -2.85
CA ALA A 158 -8.14 11.61 -3.39
C ALA A 158 -9.68 11.57 -3.48
N ASP A 159 -10.36 12.02 -2.42
CA ASP A 159 -11.82 12.10 -2.38
C ASP A 159 -12.38 13.05 -3.44
N ARG A 160 -11.76 14.23 -3.62
CA ARG A 160 -12.14 15.19 -4.69
C ARG A 160 -11.92 14.63 -6.08
N ALA A 161 -10.83 13.88 -6.29
CA ALA A 161 -10.54 13.25 -7.57
C ALA A 161 -11.45 12.06 -7.87
N GLY A 162 -12.15 11.50 -6.88
CA GLY A 162 -12.89 10.25 -7.02
C GLY A 162 -11.98 9.04 -7.14
N LEU A 163 -10.76 9.12 -6.58
CA LEU A 163 -9.80 8.03 -6.59
C LEU A 163 -10.25 6.90 -5.65
N SER A 164 -10.14 5.66 -6.09
CA SER A 164 -10.24 4.48 -5.22
C SER A 164 -8.88 4.23 -4.58
N TYR A 165 -8.81 4.23 -3.25
CA TYR A 165 -7.52 4.20 -2.57
C TYR A 165 -7.46 3.33 -1.32
N TRP A 166 -6.24 2.97 -0.95
CA TRP A 166 -5.85 2.41 0.33
C TRP A 166 -4.92 3.38 1.07
N GLY A 167 -5.08 3.50 2.39
CA GLY A 167 -4.11 4.22 3.21
C GLY A 167 -2.87 3.38 3.48
N VAL A 168 -1.68 3.94 3.27
CA VAL A 168 -0.42 3.30 3.67
C VAL A 168 0.04 3.91 5.00
N VAL A 169 0.02 3.09 6.05
CA VAL A 169 0.30 3.52 7.42
C VAL A 169 1.78 3.36 7.72
N GLN A 170 2.41 4.42 8.23
CA GLN A 170 3.83 4.41 8.61
C GLN A 170 4.07 3.54 9.85
N ALA A 171 4.82 2.47 9.71
CA ALA A 171 5.30 1.64 10.82
C ALA A 171 6.77 1.24 10.63
N PHE A 172 7.60 2.23 10.34
CA PHE A 172 9.04 2.07 10.12
C PHE A 172 9.82 3.31 10.56
N ALA A 173 11.14 3.22 10.51
CA ALA A 173 12.07 4.35 10.60
C ALA A 173 13.29 4.09 9.72
N ASP A 174 13.89 5.18 9.24
CA ASP A 174 15.15 5.23 8.51
C ASP A 174 15.86 6.57 8.73
N SER A 175 16.68 7.04 7.81
CA SER A 175 17.37 8.33 7.92
C SER A 175 16.43 9.54 7.85
N THR A 176 15.27 9.43 7.21
CA THR A 176 14.28 10.50 7.01
C THR A 176 13.13 10.41 8.01
N TRP A 177 12.69 9.19 8.29
CA TRP A 177 11.49 8.90 9.05
C TRP A 177 11.82 8.29 10.41
N ARG A 178 11.09 8.70 11.46
CA ARG A 178 11.18 8.08 12.78
C ARG A 178 10.02 7.11 13.03
N TRP A 179 10.23 6.18 13.95
CA TRP A 179 9.10 5.38 14.44
C TRP A 179 8.01 6.28 15.02
N PRO A 180 6.75 6.11 14.64
CA PRO A 180 5.64 6.71 15.37
C PRO A 180 5.54 6.11 16.77
N THR A 181 5.05 6.89 17.72
CA THR A 181 4.62 6.37 19.02
C THR A 181 3.32 5.58 18.87
N ALA A 182 2.97 4.77 19.87
CA ALA A 182 1.70 4.04 19.87
C ALA A 182 0.45 4.96 19.82
N ARG A 183 0.57 6.22 20.31
CA ARG A 183 -0.50 7.22 20.23
C ARG A 183 -0.61 7.78 18.81
N GLU A 184 0.51 8.11 18.19
CA GLU A 184 0.59 8.62 16.82
C GLU A 184 0.09 7.57 15.82
N GLU A 185 0.52 6.31 15.99
CA GLU A 185 0.03 5.19 15.18
C GLU A 185 -1.50 5.05 15.23
N ARG A 186 -2.05 5.10 16.44
CA ARG A 186 -3.51 5.05 16.61
C ARG A 186 -4.20 6.25 15.94
N HIS A 187 -3.58 7.43 15.98
CA HIS A 187 -4.12 8.61 15.31
C HIS A 187 -4.20 8.41 13.80
N MET A 188 -3.10 7.99 13.16
CA MET A 188 -3.07 7.67 11.72
C MET A 188 -4.14 6.64 11.34
N LEU A 189 -4.20 5.52 12.07
CA LEU A 189 -5.20 4.48 11.82
C LEU A 189 -6.63 5.02 11.90
N CYS A 190 -6.91 5.93 12.84
CA CYS A 190 -8.23 6.53 12.96
C CYS A 190 -8.55 7.53 11.85
N GLN A 191 -7.57 8.31 11.36
CA GLN A 191 -7.78 9.17 10.19
C GLN A 191 -8.17 8.32 8.98
N TRP A 192 -7.40 7.26 8.70
CA TRP A 192 -7.74 6.34 7.61
C TRP A 192 -9.10 5.67 7.81
N ALA A 193 -9.41 5.15 9.00
CA ALA A 193 -10.68 4.46 9.27
C ALA A 193 -11.91 5.37 9.15
N THR A 194 -11.76 6.68 9.21
CA THR A 194 -12.84 7.66 9.06
C THR A 194 -12.93 8.27 7.66
N SER A 195 -11.98 7.95 6.78
CA SER A 195 -11.97 8.34 5.37
C SER A 195 -12.81 7.40 4.49
N ARG A 196 -12.80 7.61 3.17
CA ARG A 196 -13.49 6.76 2.18
C ARG A 196 -12.64 5.61 1.66
N GLN A 197 -11.50 5.34 2.30
CA GLN A 197 -10.60 4.26 1.89
C GLN A 197 -11.31 2.89 1.83
N SER A 198 -10.86 2.03 0.91
CA SER A 198 -11.33 0.64 0.78
C SER A 198 -10.52 -0.35 1.62
N GLY A 199 -9.39 0.06 2.18
CA GLY A 199 -8.49 -0.76 2.97
C GLY A 199 -7.26 0.03 3.39
N TYR A 200 -6.37 -0.60 4.16
CA TYR A 200 -5.09 -0.01 4.50
C TYR A 200 -3.96 -1.04 4.46
N VAL A 201 -2.79 -0.54 4.18
CA VAL A 201 -1.51 -1.28 4.18
C VAL A 201 -0.65 -0.73 5.31
N VAL A 202 0.19 -1.55 5.90
CA VAL A 202 1.22 -1.12 6.86
C VAL A 202 2.59 -1.27 6.21
N PHE A 203 3.31 -0.20 6.09
CA PHE A 203 4.71 -0.18 5.72
C PHE A 203 5.53 0.21 6.95
N ALA A 204 6.32 -0.73 7.55
CA ALA A 204 6.54 -2.07 7.08
C ALA A 204 6.72 -3.04 8.27
N TRP A 205 6.62 -4.35 8.01
CA TRP A 205 6.98 -5.37 9.01
C TRP A 205 8.48 -5.34 9.33
N ALA A 206 9.31 -5.18 8.30
CA ALA A 206 10.75 -4.98 8.42
C ALA A 206 11.24 -4.01 7.33
N TRP A 207 12.09 -3.06 7.69
CA TRP A 207 12.66 -2.06 6.80
C TRP A 207 13.96 -1.50 7.38
N ALA A 208 14.97 -1.22 6.53
CA ALA A 208 16.23 -0.59 6.91
C ALA A 208 16.89 -1.21 8.16
N GLY A 209 16.92 -2.54 8.24
CA GLY A 209 17.50 -3.28 9.36
C GLY A 209 16.70 -3.24 10.66
N GLN A 210 15.52 -2.63 10.67
CA GLN A 210 14.62 -2.56 11.81
C GLN A 210 13.34 -3.38 11.56
N SER A 211 12.64 -3.78 12.61
CA SER A 211 11.41 -4.56 12.47
C SER A 211 10.33 -4.17 13.47
N LEU A 212 9.08 -4.24 13.05
CA LEU A 212 7.90 -3.96 13.84
C LEU A 212 7.76 -4.89 15.07
N PRO A 213 8.12 -6.19 15.04
CA PRO A 213 8.19 -7.04 16.24
C PRO A 213 9.03 -6.47 17.39
N ASN A 214 10.08 -5.73 17.06
CA ASN A 214 10.92 -5.06 18.06
C ASN A 214 10.26 -3.78 18.64
N ARG A 215 9.03 -3.48 18.25
CA ARG A 215 8.20 -2.36 18.71
C ARG A 215 6.86 -2.86 19.30
N PRO A 216 6.87 -3.60 20.41
CA PRO A 216 5.70 -4.34 20.89
C PRO A 216 4.50 -3.45 21.24
N ARG A 217 4.72 -2.18 21.60
CA ARG A 217 3.62 -1.23 21.85
C ARG A 217 2.92 -0.85 20.55
N LEU A 218 3.68 -0.64 19.49
CA LEU A 218 3.17 -0.30 18.16
C LEU A 218 2.42 -1.49 17.55
N LEU A 219 3.07 -2.65 17.53
CA LEU A 219 2.47 -3.89 17.05
C LEU A 219 1.13 -4.20 17.76
N ARG A 220 1.05 -3.93 19.06
CA ARG A 220 -0.20 -4.11 19.82
C ARG A 220 -1.32 -3.17 19.37
N VAL A 221 -1.00 -1.93 19.00
CA VAL A 221 -2.00 -0.98 18.47
C VAL A 221 -2.56 -1.51 17.15
N LEU A 222 -1.69 -1.88 16.21
CA LEU A 222 -2.04 -2.44 14.90
C LEU A 222 -2.87 -3.72 15.06
N THR A 223 -2.41 -4.67 15.89
CA THR A 223 -3.14 -5.92 16.16
C THR A 223 -4.56 -5.67 16.68
N ARG A 224 -4.71 -4.77 17.65
CA ARG A 224 -6.04 -4.43 18.20
C ARG A 224 -6.93 -3.75 17.17
N PHE A 225 -6.34 -2.94 16.30
CA PHE A 225 -7.08 -2.29 15.23
C PHE A 225 -7.63 -3.34 14.25
N ASN A 226 -6.78 -4.27 13.79
CA ASN A 226 -7.17 -5.40 12.93
C ASN A 226 -8.26 -6.29 13.55
N GLN A 227 -8.27 -6.41 14.89
CA GLN A 227 -9.25 -7.19 15.64
C GLN A 227 -10.53 -6.41 15.99
N GLY A 228 -10.79 -5.28 15.34
CA GLY A 228 -12.06 -4.56 15.43
C GLY A 228 -12.06 -3.32 16.31
N SER A 229 -10.89 -2.83 16.80
CA SER A 229 -10.88 -1.56 17.56
C SER A 229 -11.05 -0.32 16.69
N ALA A 230 -11.10 -0.46 15.36
CA ALA A 230 -11.48 0.61 14.43
C ALA A 230 -12.83 1.26 14.76
N ALA A 231 -13.78 0.48 15.29
CA ALA A 231 -15.07 0.98 15.75
C ALA A 231 -14.97 2.04 16.87
N LYS A 232 -13.79 2.22 17.49
CA LYS A 232 -13.51 3.23 18.51
C LYS A 232 -12.98 4.54 17.93
N CYS A 233 -12.72 4.61 16.63
CA CYS A 233 -12.38 5.84 15.95
C CYS A 233 -13.65 6.68 15.80
N ARG A 234 -13.72 7.79 16.49
CA ARG A 234 -14.83 8.74 16.33
C ARG A 234 -14.48 9.66 15.16
N ARG A 235 -15.44 9.90 14.28
CA ARG A 235 -15.33 11.02 13.32
C ARG A 235 -15.23 12.29 14.15
N HIS A 236 -14.11 13.00 14.07
CA HIS A 236 -14.09 14.38 14.54
C HIS A 236 -14.96 15.18 13.57
N PRO A 237 -15.96 15.91 14.04
CA PRO A 237 -16.63 16.87 13.17
C PRO A 237 -15.56 17.90 12.74
N HIS A 238 -15.42 18.08 11.44
CA HIS A 238 -14.63 19.16 10.83
C HIS A 238 -15.30 20.49 11.07
#